data_cd7840e78e4c35d148c7f7ee6aec03e4
#
_entry.id   cd7840e78e4c35d148c7f7ee6aec03e4
#
_cell.length_a   1.000
_cell.length_b   1.000
_cell.length_c   1.000
_cell.angle_alpha   90.00
_cell.angle_beta   90.00
_cell.angle_gamma   90.00
#
_symmetry.space_group_name_H-M   'P 1'
#
loop_
_entity.id
_entity.type
_entity.pdbx_description
1 polymer ?
#
loop_
_entity_poly.entity_id
_entity_poly.type
_entity_poly.pdbx_seq_one_letter_code
_entity_poly.pdbx_strand_id
1 'polypeptide(L)'
;MRPRNEHERRVVALSAKLPNITIKARRWAEGHCFDKVGLYMNGEVWCTHCGALIPHDATTLHVMYTVTEITCPICGAKLVLRHSRKKKLDDAMYFTVMARVKEFQVLRHYSVSRYMRRDGSQPIYEVNEAVQVWLNEQGRETIIARPCKPMMMYYDVWDFRKPMEVRVLRNTNGYGADKYDIDGTIYPWGGVLSILRRNGYRVNVGRLSPRELFKMLLKDNEAEMLLKTGQMDLLYLKWKRSYRMMPYAHAIKIANRNKYFVRDATMWIDYLELLDHFGLDTHNAHYVCPKDLKGAHDRLLARKRKEEAKKKAEERVREAARWEAEYREKKGVYFGIVFGNEHITVSVVQSVADMAEEGAKMRHCVYENGYYKNDDSLILSARDHDGNRIETIEVSLKTFEVVQSRGVCNSNTEHHDEIVALVNRNMNLIRQAS
;
A
#
# COMPACT_ATOMS: atom_id res chain seq x y z
N MET A 1 -18.74 17.66 23.57
CA MET A 1 -20.16 17.21 23.46
C MET A 1 -20.64 16.74 24.82
N ARG A 2 -21.93 16.86 25.13
CA ARG A 2 -22.50 16.26 26.35
C ARG A 2 -22.60 14.71 26.21
N PRO A 3 -22.40 13.95 27.30
CA PRO A 3 -22.53 12.48 27.26
C PRO A 3 -23.99 12.08 26.96
N ARG A 4 -24.16 11.12 26.04
CA ARG A 4 -25.47 10.74 25.51
C ARG A 4 -26.10 9.52 26.21
N ASN A 5 -25.27 8.69 26.85
CA ASN A 5 -25.71 7.43 27.49
C ASN A 5 -24.99 7.24 28.83
N GLU A 6 -25.43 6.23 29.59
CA GLU A 6 -24.88 5.94 30.92
C GLU A 6 -23.39 5.59 30.88
N HIS A 7 -22.95 4.82 29.89
CA HIS A 7 -21.55 4.47 29.69
C HIS A 7 -20.67 5.72 29.51
N GLU A 8 -21.06 6.68 28.65
CA GLU A 8 -20.36 7.93 28.47
C GLU A 8 -20.36 8.78 29.72
N ARG A 9 -21.50 8.86 30.46
CA ARG A 9 -21.57 9.57 31.76
C ARG A 9 -20.60 8.99 32.77
N ARG A 10 -20.53 7.65 32.86
CA ARG A 10 -19.60 6.94 33.73
C ARG A 10 -18.13 7.25 33.35
N VAL A 11 -17.78 7.17 32.09
CA VAL A 11 -16.43 7.50 31.58
C VAL A 11 -16.06 8.95 31.92
N VAL A 12 -16.96 9.92 31.70
CA VAL A 12 -16.72 11.33 32.05
C VAL A 12 -16.47 11.51 33.55
N ALA A 13 -17.28 10.86 34.39
CA ALA A 13 -17.12 10.94 35.83
C ALA A 13 -15.78 10.32 36.32
N LEU A 14 -15.32 9.26 35.68
CA LEU A 14 -14.02 8.64 35.96
C LEU A 14 -12.85 9.48 35.43
N SER A 15 -13.00 10.03 34.22
CA SER A 15 -12.00 10.91 33.61
C SER A 15 -11.72 12.15 34.46
N ALA A 16 -12.76 12.75 35.03
CA ALA A 16 -12.61 13.91 35.92
C ALA A 16 -11.83 13.61 37.21
N LYS A 17 -11.73 12.34 37.60
CA LYS A 17 -11.02 11.87 38.79
C LYS A 17 -9.60 11.34 38.50
N LEU A 18 -9.18 11.37 37.23
CA LEU A 18 -7.83 10.90 36.89
C LEU A 18 -6.79 11.83 37.51
N PRO A 19 -5.73 11.27 38.09
CA PRO A 19 -4.61 12.06 38.56
C PRO A 19 -3.87 12.72 37.40
N ASN A 20 -3.23 13.84 37.65
CA ASN A 20 -2.29 14.44 36.73
C ASN A 20 -1.18 13.43 36.38
N ILE A 21 -0.50 13.69 35.25
CA ILE A 21 0.66 12.91 34.87
C ILE A 21 1.72 12.92 36.01
N THR A 22 2.30 11.77 36.30
CA THR A 22 3.34 11.67 37.32
C THR A 22 4.63 12.36 36.88
N ILE A 23 5.37 12.93 37.82
CA ILE A 23 6.70 13.52 37.57
C ILE A 23 7.62 12.51 36.88
N LYS A 24 7.55 11.25 37.23
CA LYS A 24 8.33 10.16 36.63
C LYS A 24 8.00 10.00 35.13
N ALA A 25 6.73 9.97 34.77
CA ALA A 25 6.30 9.84 33.37
C ALA A 25 6.65 11.09 32.54
N ARG A 26 6.52 12.27 33.13
CA ARG A 26 6.91 13.53 32.51
C ARG A 26 8.41 13.56 32.19
N ARG A 27 9.26 13.30 33.17
CA ARG A 27 10.74 13.27 33.00
C ARG A 27 11.17 12.20 31.99
N TRP A 28 10.47 11.07 32.00
CA TRP A 28 10.74 10.03 31.01
C TRP A 28 10.44 10.52 29.58
N ALA A 29 9.31 11.19 29.36
CA ALA A 29 8.93 11.74 28.06
C ALA A 29 9.94 12.80 27.57
N GLU A 30 10.37 13.70 28.46
CA GLU A 30 11.41 14.70 28.18
C GLU A 30 12.73 14.08 27.69
N GLY A 31 13.09 12.90 28.20
CA GLY A 31 14.31 12.18 27.84
C GLY A 31 14.20 11.21 26.67
N HIS A 32 12.96 10.80 26.26
CA HIS A 32 12.76 9.69 25.32
C HIS A 32 11.93 10.04 24.08
N CYS A 33 11.16 11.13 24.10
CA CYS A 33 10.29 11.47 22.98
C CYS A 33 11.01 12.22 21.83
N PHE A 34 12.19 12.74 22.07
CA PHE A 34 12.92 13.52 21.08
C PHE A 34 14.24 12.85 20.72
N ASP A 35 14.61 12.93 19.45
CA ASP A 35 15.93 12.51 18.99
C ASP A 35 17.03 13.29 19.71
N LYS A 36 18.08 12.57 20.10
CA LYS A 36 19.28 13.15 20.69
C LYS A 36 20.27 13.48 19.57
N VAL A 37 20.29 14.75 19.18
CA VAL A 37 21.10 15.23 18.05
C VAL A 37 22.13 16.26 18.54
N GLY A 38 23.32 16.19 18.00
CA GLY A 38 24.33 17.24 18.12
C GLY A 38 24.28 18.13 16.88
N LEU A 39 23.75 19.35 17.00
CA LEU A 39 23.70 20.30 15.89
C LEU A 39 25.00 21.10 15.84
N TYR A 40 25.86 20.82 14.86
CA TYR A 40 27.15 21.49 14.75
C TYR A 40 27.12 22.67 13.77
N MET A 41 27.83 23.74 14.14
CA MET A 41 28.12 24.92 13.32
C MET A 41 29.26 25.72 13.95
N ASN A 42 30.18 26.27 13.14
CA ASN A 42 31.22 27.18 13.56
C ASN A 42 32.09 26.69 14.75
N GLY A 43 32.50 25.41 14.73
CA GLY A 43 33.34 24.84 15.80
C GLY A 43 32.62 24.52 17.09
N GLU A 44 31.28 24.54 17.12
CA GLU A 44 30.48 24.16 18.27
C GLU A 44 29.44 23.12 17.94
N VAL A 45 29.20 22.19 18.87
CA VAL A 45 28.09 21.25 18.85
C VAL A 45 27.06 21.66 19.88
N TRP A 46 25.86 21.92 19.45
CA TRP A 46 24.71 22.16 20.32
C TRP A 46 24.00 20.85 20.63
N CYS A 47 24.04 20.46 21.92
CA CYS A 47 23.34 19.28 22.39
C CYS A 47 21.83 19.51 22.49
N THR A 48 21.03 18.83 21.67
CA THR A 48 19.58 18.97 21.70
C THR A 48 18.92 18.26 22.87
N HIS A 49 19.69 17.56 23.74
CA HIS A 49 19.17 16.93 24.95
C HIS A 49 19.25 17.81 26.17
N CYS A 50 20.38 18.48 26.41
CA CYS A 50 20.55 19.33 27.61
C CYS A 50 20.74 20.82 27.31
N GLY A 51 20.83 21.21 26.04
CA GLY A 51 21.03 22.61 25.64
C GLY A 51 22.49 23.06 25.60
N ALA A 52 23.42 22.31 26.16
CA ALA A 52 24.82 22.70 26.25
C ALA A 52 25.46 22.96 24.87
N LEU A 53 26.30 23.96 24.81
CA LEU A 53 27.20 24.24 23.70
C LEU A 53 28.55 23.60 24.02
N ILE A 54 29.00 22.70 23.16
CA ILE A 54 30.23 21.93 23.33
C ILE A 54 31.22 22.45 22.30
N PRO A 55 32.30 23.10 22.76
CA PRO A 55 33.38 23.50 21.84
C PRO A 55 33.97 22.29 21.13
N HIS A 56 34.22 22.44 19.85
CA HIS A 56 34.82 21.40 19.04
C HIS A 56 35.92 22.02 18.21
N ASP A 57 37.11 21.50 18.31
CA ASP A 57 38.23 22.02 17.51
C ASP A 57 38.12 21.66 16.03
N ALA A 58 38.82 22.40 15.16
CA ALA A 58 38.80 22.21 13.73
C ALA A 58 39.35 20.84 13.27
N THR A 59 40.20 20.20 14.09
CA THR A 59 40.76 18.88 13.81
C THR A 59 39.70 17.80 13.97
N THR A 60 38.77 17.95 14.92
CA THR A 60 37.62 17.06 15.11
C THR A 60 36.59 17.28 14.00
N LEU A 61 36.46 18.47 13.40
CA LEU A 61 35.60 18.74 12.25
C LEU A 61 36.06 18.01 10.98
N HIS A 62 37.38 17.80 10.79
CA HIS A 62 37.90 17.01 9.67
C HIS A 62 37.58 15.51 9.83
N VAL A 63 37.49 15.02 11.06
CA VAL A 63 37.02 13.67 11.40
C VAL A 63 35.50 13.54 11.29
N MET A 64 34.75 14.65 11.29
CA MET A 64 33.28 14.66 11.19
C MET A 64 32.70 14.16 9.87
N TYR A 65 33.49 14.07 8.80
CA TYR A 65 33.06 13.33 7.60
C TYR A 65 33.00 11.82 7.82
N THR A 66 33.56 11.32 8.93
CA THR A 66 33.60 9.90 9.29
C THR A 66 32.95 9.58 10.63
N VAL A 67 32.85 10.58 11.56
CA VAL A 67 32.20 10.40 12.88
C VAL A 67 30.77 10.88 12.83
N THR A 68 29.84 9.94 12.93
CA THR A 68 28.40 10.21 12.92
C THR A 68 27.80 10.43 14.30
N GLU A 69 28.53 10.09 15.40
CA GLU A 69 28.05 10.14 16.78
C GLU A 69 29.13 10.65 17.75
N ILE A 70 28.72 11.45 18.73
CA ILE A 70 29.54 11.86 19.88
C ILE A 70 28.77 11.68 21.18
N THR A 71 29.49 11.62 22.31
CA THR A 71 28.88 11.66 23.63
C THR A 71 28.94 13.06 24.21
N CYS A 72 27.82 13.63 24.63
CA CYS A 72 27.79 14.93 25.30
C CYS A 72 28.54 14.85 26.67
N PRO A 73 29.58 15.66 26.90
CA PRO A 73 30.33 15.62 28.16
C PRO A 73 29.52 16.13 29.35
N ILE A 74 28.46 16.90 29.13
CA ILE A 74 27.65 17.51 30.19
C ILE A 74 26.54 16.56 30.68
N CYS A 75 25.81 15.88 29.74
CA CYS A 75 24.67 15.04 30.11
C CYS A 75 24.85 13.56 29.78
N GLY A 76 25.98 13.15 29.18
CA GLY A 76 26.26 11.76 28.81
C GLY A 76 25.41 11.23 27.63
N ALA A 77 24.61 12.06 26.98
CA ALA A 77 23.76 11.60 25.86
C ALA A 77 24.63 11.30 24.63
N LYS A 78 24.35 10.16 23.97
CA LYS A 78 24.88 9.87 22.65
C LYS A 78 24.14 10.73 21.61
N LEU A 79 24.83 11.52 20.84
CA LEU A 79 24.29 12.49 19.90
C LEU A 79 24.67 12.09 18.47
N VAL A 80 23.66 11.96 17.61
CA VAL A 80 23.89 11.87 16.16
C VAL A 80 24.21 13.27 15.66
N LEU A 81 25.35 13.44 14.96
CA LEU A 81 25.79 14.74 14.50
C LEU A 81 25.07 15.15 13.21
N ARG A 82 24.59 16.39 13.18
CA ARG A 82 23.98 17.00 12.00
C ARG A 82 24.41 18.44 11.85
N HIS A 83 24.83 18.85 10.66
CA HIS A 83 25.08 20.26 10.38
C HIS A 83 23.78 21.06 10.39
N SER A 84 23.72 22.17 11.13
CA SER A 84 22.53 23.00 11.17
C SER A 84 22.85 24.42 11.61
N ARG A 85 22.26 25.39 10.89
CA ARG A 85 22.29 26.82 11.23
C ARG A 85 21.16 27.26 12.15
N LYS A 86 20.32 26.32 12.64
CA LYS A 86 19.19 26.64 13.51
C LYS A 86 19.66 27.23 14.83
N LYS A 87 19.07 28.35 15.21
CA LYS A 87 19.31 29.04 16.49
C LYS A 87 18.23 28.71 17.54
N LYS A 88 17.13 28.12 17.11
CA LYS A 88 16.00 27.71 17.95
C LYS A 88 15.47 26.38 17.48
N LEU A 89 14.99 25.57 18.41
CA LEU A 89 14.16 24.38 18.16
C LEU A 89 12.83 24.58 18.87
N ASP A 90 11.75 24.24 18.17
CA ASP A 90 10.40 24.21 18.67
C ASP A 90 9.77 22.94 18.09
N ASP A 91 9.86 21.86 18.85
CA ASP A 91 9.45 20.54 18.45
C ASP A 91 8.28 20.06 19.33
N ALA A 92 7.34 19.37 18.76
CA ALA A 92 6.27 18.71 19.49
C ALA A 92 6.16 17.24 19.11
N MET A 93 6.04 16.39 20.12
CA MET A 93 5.90 14.95 19.97
C MET A 93 4.73 14.46 20.83
N TYR A 94 4.29 13.23 20.57
CA TYR A 94 3.29 12.58 21.40
C TYR A 94 3.87 11.38 22.15
N PHE A 95 3.31 11.14 23.34
CA PHE A 95 3.52 9.88 24.03
C PHE A 95 2.25 9.41 24.73
N THR A 96 2.18 8.12 24.97
CA THR A 96 1.00 7.45 25.52
C THR A 96 1.32 6.84 26.87
N VAL A 97 0.50 7.17 27.86
CA VAL A 97 0.49 6.52 29.17
C VAL A 97 -0.72 5.61 29.25
N MET A 98 -0.48 4.31 29.44
CA MET A 98 -1.54 3.34 29.68
C MET A 98 -1.96 3.38 31.14
N ALA A 99 -3.25 3.41 31.40
CA ALA A 99 -3.81 3.36 32.75
C ALA A 99 -4.93 2.31 32.83
N ARG A 100 -5.01 1.63 33.95
CA ARG A 100 -6.16 0.79 34.32
C ARG A 100 -7.04 1.54 35.30
N VAL A 101 -8.28 1.79 34.91
CA VAL A 101 -9.24 2.51 35.73
C VAL A 101 -10.51 1.67 35.86
N LYS A 102 -10.64 0.99 37.01
CA LYS A 102 -11.69 -0.03 37.22
C LYS A 102 -11.70 -1.06 36.10
N GLU A 103 -12.83 -1.20 35.38
CA GLU A 103 -13.02 -2.09 34.23
C GLU A 103 -12.51 -1.51 32.88
N PHE A 104 -11.89 -0.33 32.89
CA PHE A 104 -11.44 0.32 31.67
C PHE A 104 -9.94 0.24 31.46
N GLN A 105 -9.54 -0.05 30.23
CA GLN A 105 -8.22 0.32 29.74
C GLN A 105 -8.29 1.74 29.21
N VAL A 106 -7.42 2.60 29.69
CA VAL A 106 -7.32 3.97 29.26
C VAL A 106 -5.98 4.22 28.59
N LEU A 107 -6.00 4.74 27.37
CA LEU A 107 -4.82 5.26 26.69
C LEU A 107 -4.87 6.79 26.83
N ARG A 108 -3.92 7.34 27.58
CA ARG A 108 -3.79 8.76 27.80
C ARG A 108 -2.69 9.30 26.92
N HIS A 109 -3.07 10.06 25.88
CA HIS A 109 -2.14 10.64 24.93
C HIS A 109 -1.81 12.08 25.34
N TYR A 110 -0.53 12.32 25.48
CA TYR A 110 0.04 13.61 25.86
C TYR A 110 0.83 14.19 24.71
N SER A 111 0.66 15.48 24.46
CA SER A 111 1.60 16.27 23.66
C SER A 111 2.74 16.72 24.59
N VAL A 112 3.97 16.53 24.17
CA VAL A 112 5.16 17.08 24.81
C VAL A 112 5.82 18.03 23.81
N SER A 113 5.91 19.31 24.16
CA SER A 113 6.61 20.33 23.38
C SER A 113 7.95 20.62 24.01
N ARG A 114 8.97 20.79 23.17
CA ARG A 114 10.31 21.16 23.58
C ARG A 114 10.73 22.45 22.90
N TYR A 115 11.04 23.46 23.69
CA TYR A 115 11.58 24.71 23.21
C TYR A 115 13.01 24.88 23.66
N MET A 116 13.91 25.22 22.74
CA MET A 116 15.34 25.39 23.00
C MET A 116 15.90 26.57 22.23
N ARG A 117 16.93 27.22 22.78
CA ARG A 117 17.76 28.23 22.13
C ARG A 117 19.23 27.79 22.12
N ARG A 118 19.95 28.20 21.08
CA ARG A 118 21.40 27.94 20.94
C ARG A 118 22.19 29.01 21.72
N ASP A 119 21.97 29.08 23.02
CA ASP A 119 22.61 30.00 23.96
C ASP A 119 23.14 29.29 25.23
N GLY A 120 23.13 27.94 25.22
CA GLY A 120 23.54 27.12 26.34
C GLY A 120 22.48 26.92 27.42
N SER A 121 21.30 27.53 27.27
CA SER A 121 20.20 27.35 28.21
C SER A 121 19.61 25.95 28.16
N GLN A 122 19.04 25.50 29.27
CA GLN A 122 18.37 24.21 29.34
C GLN A 122 17.07 24.22 28.51
N PRO A 123 16.64 23.06 27.96
CA PRO A 123 15.37 22.91 27.27
C PRO A 123 14.18 23.22 28.19
N ILE A 124 13.19 23.91 27.64
CA ILE A 124 11.90 24.12 28.31
C ILE A 124 10.90 23.12 27.73
N TYR A 125 10.25 22.36 28.62
CA TYR A 125 9.27 21.36 28.24
C TYR A 125 7.87 21.73 28.73
N GLU A 126 6.89 21.53 27.85
CA GLU A 126 5.47 21.63 28.18
C GLU A 126 4.78 20.31 27.86
N VAL A 127 4.04 19.74 28.83
CA VAL A 127 3.37 18.45 28.70
C VAL A 127 1.89 18.62 29.01
N ASN A 128 1.06 18.35 27.99
CA ASN A 128 -0.39 18.53 28.06
C ASN A 128 -1.14 17.28 27.59
N GLU A 129 -2.18 16.89 28.33
CA GLU A 129 -3.05 15.79 27.92
C GLU A 129 -4.00 16.25 26.81
N ALA A 130 -3.95 15.55 25.66
CA ALA A 130 -4.72 15.88 24.46
C ALA A 130 -5.94 14.96 24.30
N VAL A 131 -5.75 13.66 24.47
CA VAL A 131 -6.77 12.63 24.19
C VAL A 131 -6.71 11.53 25.25
N GLN A 132 -7.87 11.03 25.61
CA GLN A 132 -8.07 9.82 26.37
C GLN A 132 -8.94 8.86 25.58
N VAL A 133 -8.44 7.65 25.31
CA VAL A 133 -9.21 6.57 24.71
C VAL A 133 -9.58 5.57 25.81
N TRP A 134 -10.86 5.42 26.05
CA TRP A 134 -11.41 4.54 27.07
C TRP A 134 -12.00 3.29 26.43
N LEU A 135 -11.49 2.13 26.78
CA LEU A 135 -11.95 0.82 26.28
C LEU A 135 -12.45 -0.02 27.45
N ASN A 136 -13.68 -0.48 27.40
CA ASN A 136 -14.16 -1.47 28.37
C ASN A 136 -13.71 -2.90 27.99
N GLU A 137 -13.98 -3.89 28.81
CA GLU A 137 -13.60 -5.30 28.58
C GLU A 137 -14.23 -5.93 27.33
N GLN A 138 -15.33 -5.36 26.82
CA GLN A 138 -15.98 -5.76 25.56
C GLN A 138 -15.45 -4.97 24.34
N GLY A 139 -14.41 -4.14 24.53
CA GLY A 139 -13.84 -3.31 23.47
C GLY A 139 -14.75 -2.17 23.01
N ARG A 140 -15.77 -1.78 23.81
CA ARG A 140 -16.55 -0.56 23.56
C ARG A 140 -15.70 0.64 23.88
N GLU A 141 -15.64 1.57 22.94
CA GLU A 141 -14.76 2.73 22.97
C GLU A 141 -15.53 4.01 23.32
N THR A 142 -14.90 4.88 24.11
CA THR A 142 -15.30 6.26 24.32
C THR A 142 -14.08 7.16 24.24
N ILE A 143 -14.18 8.26 23.48
CA ILE A 143 -13.11 9.25 23.34
C ILE A 143 -13.44 10.49 24.17
N ILE A 144 -12.49 10.90 25.01
CA ILE A 144 -12.48 12.19 25.68
C ILE A 144 -11.26 12.97 25.19
N ALA A 145 -11.46 14.14 24.59
CA ALA A 145 -10.35 14.88 24.01
C ALA A 145 -10.55 16.40 24.12
N ARG A 146 -9.44 17.12 24.03
CA ARG A 146 -9.43 18.57 23.85
C ARG A 146 -10.06 18.92 22.49
N PRO A 147 -10.65 20.10 22.31
CA PRO A 147 -11.03 20.57 20.99
C PRO A 147 -9.79 20.82 20.14
N CYS A 148 -9.87 20.43 18.86
CA CYS A 148 -8.91 20.83 17.86
C CYS A 148 -9.32 22.17 17.28
N LYS A 149 -8.39 23.08 17.09
CA LYS A 149 -8.61 24.29 16.28
C LYS A 149 -8.62 23.85 14.81
N PRO A 150 -9.61 24.30 14.02
CA PRO A 150 -9.56 24.09 12.59
C PRO A 150 -8.36 24.89 12.04
N MET A 151 -7.35 24.19 11.57
CA MET A 151 -6.25 24.78 10.81
C MET A 151 -6.18 24.13 9.44
N MET A 152 -5.96 24.95 8.42
CA MET A 152 -5.73 24.49 7.04
C MET A 152 -4.38 23.79 6.85
N MET A 153 -3.64 23.49 7.91
CA MET A 153 -2.30 22.90 7.87
C MET A 153 -2.24 21.51 8.50
N TYR A 154 -1.19 20.80 8.20
CA TYR A 154 -0.83 19.42 8.56
C TYR A 154 -0.89 19.07 10.05
N TYR A 155 -0.92 20.07 10.95
CA TYR A 155 -0.84 19.86 12.39
C TYR A 155 -2.14 20.23 13.07
N ASP A 156 -2.77 19.25 13.72
CA ASP A 156 -3.89 19.50 14.60
C ASP A 156 -3.41 20.18 15.86
N VAL A 157 -3.76 21.43 16.00
CA VAL A 157 -3.45 22.19 17.23
C VAL A 157 -4.57 21.99 18.23
N TRP A 158 -4.27 21.28 19.30
CA TRP A 158 -5.17 21.11 20.44
C TRP A 158 -5.34 22.44 21.19
N ASP A 159 -6.57 22.76 21.56
CA ASP A 159 -6.82 23.91 22.44
C ASP A 159 -6.74 23.47 23.91
N PHE A 160 -5.53 23.49 24.47
CA PHE A 160 -5.27 23.09 25.85
C PHE A 160 -5.91 23.98 26.89
N ARG A 161 -6.44 25.18 26.53
CA ARG A 161 -7.17 26.09 27.42
C ARG A 161 -8.62 25.65 27.65
N LYS A 162 -9.18 24.84 26.76
CA LYS A 162 -10.54 24.33 26.89
C LYS A 162 -10.55 22.96 27.58
N PRO A 163 -11.64 22.60 28.29
CA PRO A 163 -11.75 21.31 28.96
C PRO A 163 -11.76 20.15 27.93
N MET A 164 -11.39 18.97 28.42
CA MET A 164 -11.59 17.72 27.70
C MET A 164 -13.07 17.33 27.75
N GLU A 165 -13.60 16.88 26.63
CA GLU A 165 -15.01 16.49 26.48
C GLU A 165 -15.16 15.22 25.69
N VAL A 166 -16.32 14.57 25.80
CA VAL A 166 -16.68 13.45 24.92
C VAL A 166 -16.67 13.91 23.47
N ARG A 167 -16.06 13.11 22.61
CA ARG A 167 -15.95 13.35 21.17
C ARG A 167 -16.62 12.23 20.38
N VAL A 168 -16.81 12.44 19.08
CA VAL A 168 -17.14 11.37 18.16
C VAL A 168 -16.02 10.32 18.16
N LEU A 169 -16.34 9.07 17.86
CA LEU A 169 -15.34 7.99 17.88
C LEU A 169 -14.25 8.15 16.83
N ARG A 170 -14.55 8.86 15.76
CA ARG A 170 -13.61 9.15 14.67
C ARG A 170 -13.71 10.62 14.29
N ASN A 171 -12.57 11.25 14.13
CA ASN A 171 -12.45 12.60 13.58
C ASN A 171 -11.29 12.59 12.58
N THR A 172 -11.62 12.38 11.30
CA THR A 172 -10.61 12.31 10.25
C THR A 172 -10.13 13.70 9.84
N ASN A 173 -8.83 13.82 9.61
CA ASN A 173 -8.24 14.99 8.96
C ASN A 173 -8.50 14.96 7.45
N GLY A 174 -8.07 15.99 6.72
CA GLY A 174 -8.21 16.07 5.27
C GLY A 174 -7.54 14.94 4.48
N TYR A 175 -6.69 14.12 5.12
CA TYR A 175 -6.01 12.96 4.56
C TYR A 175 -6.62 11.62 5.00
N GLY A 176 -7.75 11.64 5.69
CA GLY A 176 -8.45 10.43 6.15
C GLY A 176 -7.89 9.78 7.41
N ALA A 177 -6.83 10.31 8.03
CA ALA A 177 -6.30 9.81 9.29
C ALA A 177 -7.18 10.20 10.48
N ASP A 178 -7.38 9.27 11.42
CA ASP A 178 -8.14 9.54 12.65
C ASP A 178 -7.27 10.34 13.64
N LYS A 179 -7.68 11.55 13.95
CA LYS A 179 -6.99 12.47 14.88
C LYS A 179 -6.84 11.93 16.30
N TYR A 180 -7.65 10.94 16.69
CA TYR A 180 -7.61 10.33 18.02
C TYR A 180 -6.78 9.08 18.07
N ASP A 181 -6.32 8.57 16.92
CA ASP A 181 -5.35 7.47 16.83
C ASP A 181 -3.94 8.06 16.78
N ILE A 182 -3.47 8.44 17.96
CA ILE A 182 -2.16 9.09 18.11
C ILE A 182 -1.08 8.02 18.16
N ASP A 183 -0.24 8.02 17.14
CA ASP A 183 1.00 7.25 17.14
C ASP A 183 2.08 8.02 17.92
N GLY A 184 2.51 7.44 19.03
CA GLY A 184 3.48 8.06 19.91
C GLY A 184 4.24 7.06 20.76
N THR A 185 5.35 7.51 21.31
CA THR A 185 6.17 6.68 22.19
C THR A 185 5.37 6.23 23.41
N ILE A 186 5.43 4.94 23.76
CA ILE A 186 4.65 4.39 24.87
C ILE A 186 5.49 4.42 26.16
N TYR A 187 4.93 5.02 27.21
CA TYR A 187 5.51 4.99 28.55
C TYR A 187 5.50 3.55 29.09
N PRO A 188 6.68 2.96 29.45
CA PRO A 188 6.79 1.53 29.68
C PRO A 188 6.14 1.02 30.97
N TRP A 189 5.89 1.89 31.94
CA TRP A 189 5.36 1.50 33.26
C TRP A 189 3.87 1.82 33.41
N GLY A 190 3.10 1.67 32.35
CA GLY A 190 1.65 1.87 32.37
C GLY A 190 0.84 0.69 32.90
N GLY A 191 -0.36 0.96 33.36
CA GLY A 191 -1.32 -0.05 33.81
C GLY A 191 -2.05 -0.68 32.61
N VAL A 192 -2.06 -2.02 32.52
CA VAL A 192 -2.78 -2.77 31.47
C VAL A 192 -3.79 -3.70 32.14
N LEU A 193 -5.01 -3.77 31.57
CA LEU A 193 -6.06 -4.69 32.02
C LEU A 193 -5.58 -6.15 31.98
N SER A 194 -6.00 -6.93 32.97
CA SER A 194 -5.63 -8.36 33.06
C SER A 194 -6.09 -9.16 31.86
N ILE A 195 -7.25 -8.83 31.29
CA ILE A 195 -7.76 -9.49 30.09
C ILE A 195 -6.83 -9.26 28.87
N LEU A 196 -6.31 -8.05 28.66
CA LEU A 196 -5.37 -7.77 27.56
C LEU A 196 -4.06 -8.55 27.73
N ARG A 197 -3.56 -8.65 28.97
CA ARG A 197 -2.36 -9.47 29.25
C ARG A 197 -2.63 -10.95 29.00
N ARG A 198 -3.79 -11.45 29.40
CA ARG A 198 -4.22 -12.82 29.15
C ARG A 198 -4.36 -13.09 27.64
N ASN A 199 -4.86 -12.11 26.88
CA ASN A 199 -4.99 -12.19 25.43
C ASN A 199 -3.65 -11.97 24.67
N GLY A 200 -2.50 -11.96 25.38
CA GLY A 200 -1.18 -12.01 24.79
C GLY A 200 -0.44 -10.69 24.72
N TYR A 201 -1.06 -9.56 25.13
CA TYR A 201 -0.35 -8.29 25.12
C TYR A 201 0.82 -8.28 26.12
N ARG A 202 2.04 -8.11 25.63
CA ARG A 202 3.28 -8.03 26.40
C ARG A 202 4.02 -6.71 26.20
N VAL A 203 4.16 -6.31 24.94
CA VAL A 203 4.89 -5.13 24.48
C VAL A 203 4.20 -4.51 23.29
N ASN A 204 4.64 -3.32 22.90
CA ASN A 204 4.19 -2.69 21.66
C ASN A 204 4.50 -3.55 20.43
N VAL A 205 3.55 -3.72 19.56
CA VAL A 205 3.61 -4.57 18.37
C VAL A 205 3.81 -3.75 17.06
N GLY A 206 4.67 -2.75 17.15
CA GLY A 206 5.25 -2.06 16.00
C GLY A 206 4.25 -1.37 15.06
N ARG A 207 3.65 -2.09 14.12
CA ARG A 207 2.81 -1.52 13.06
C ARG A 207 1.38 -1.17 13.46
N LEU A 208 0.93 -1.56 14.65
CA LEU A 208 -0.42 -1.31 15.14
C LEU A 208 -0.38 -0.34 16.31
N SER A 209 -1.25 0.66 16.30
CA SER A 209 -1.43 1.52 17.47
C SER A 209 -1.97 0.69 18.65
N PRO A 210 -1.66 1.05 19.89
CA PRO A 210 -2.24 0.38 21.05
C PRO A 210 -3.77 0.39 21.05
N ARG A 211 -4.38 1.44 20.53
CA ARG A 211 -5.83 1.57 20.39
C ARG A 211 -6.42 0.47 19.52
N GLU A 212 -5.89 0.32 18.30
CA GLU A 212 -6.38 -0.69 17.35
C GLU A 212 -6.08 -2.11 17.84
N LEU A 213 -4.86 -2.35 18.36
CA LEU A 213 -4.50 -3.64 18.92
C LEU A 213 -5.41 -4.06 20.08
N PHE A 214 -5.69 -3.18 21.03
CA PHE A 214 -6.54 -3.50 22.17
C PHE A 214 -7.98 -3.76 21.74
N LYS A 215 -8.50 -3.00 20.79
CA LYS A 215 -9.83 -3.27 20.20
C LYS A 215 -9.91 -4.67 19.56
N MET A 216 -8.87 -5.06 18.84
CA MET A 216 -8.80 -6.41 18.26
C MET A 216 -8.76 -7.48 19.36
N LEU A 217 -7.88 -7.36 20.33
CA LEU A 217 -7.70 -8.35 21.40
C LEU A 217 -8.93 -8.49 22.33
N LEU A 218 -9.76 -7.47 22.44
CA LEU A 218 -10.98 -7.49 23.25
C LEU A 218 -12.20 -8.04 22.50
N LYS A 219 -12.14 -8.13 21.16
CA LYS A 219 -13.29 -8.54 20.34
C LYS A 219 -13.07 -9.80 19.51
N ASP A 220 -11.84 -10.26 19.37
CA ASP A 220 -11.47 -11.22 18.34
C ASP A 220 -10.47 -12.26 18.85
N ASN A 221 -10.97 -13.48 19.04
CA ASN A 221 -10.15 -14.62 19.50
C ASN A 221 -9.08 -15.04 18.49
N GLU A 222 -9.31 -14.79 17.18
CA GLU A 222 -8.31 -15.07 16.16
C GLU A 222 -7.13 -14.09 16.26
N ALA A 223 -7.40 -12.81 16.54
CA ALA A 223 -6.35 -11.82 16.81
C ALA A 223 -5.52 -12.18 18.04
N GLU A 224 -6.18 -12.68 19.10
CA GLU A 224 -5.50 -13.21 20.29
C GLU A 224 -4.57 -14.38 19.94
N MET A 225 -5.06 -15.33 19.15
CA MET A 225 -4.28 -16.50 18.71
C MET A 225 -3.07 -16.06 17.87
N LEU A 226 -3.28 -15.17 16.90
CA LEU A 226 -2.20 -14.66 16.04
C LEU A 226 -1.11 -13.94 16.84
N LEU A 227 -1.52 -13.11 17.82
CA LEU A 227 -0.56 -12.42 18.68
C LEU A 227 0.22 -13.41 19.56
N LYS A 228 -0.45 -14.36 20.21
CA LYS A 228 0.18 -15.37 21.09
C LYS A 228 1.15 -16.29 20.33
N THR A 229 0.87 -16.56 19.08
CA THR A 229 1.72 -17.41 18.23
C THR A 229 2.80 -16.65 17.47
N GLY A 230 2.87 -15.32 17.63
CA GLY A 230 3.88 -14.48 16.97
C GLY A 230 3.66 -14.25 15.48
N GLN A 231 2.45 -14.50 14.96
CA GLN A 231 2.08 -14.32 13.56
C GLN A 231 1.76 -12.84 13.27
N MET A 232 2.77 -11.99 13.33
CA MET A 232 2.57 -10.54 13.34
C MET A 232 2.07 -10.00 12.00
N ASP A 233 2.56 -10.52 10.87
CA ASP A 233 2.11 -10.07 9.56
C ASP A 233 0.67 -10.52 9.25
N LEU A 234 0.27 -11.70 9.72
CA LEU A 234 -1.13 -12.14 9.65
C LEU A 234 -2.03 -11.28 10.53
N LEU A 235 -1.59 -10.91 11.73
CA LEU A 235 -2.32 -10.00 12.61
C LEU A 235 -2.51 -8.63 11.95
N TYR A 236 -1.48 -8.11 11.31
CA TYR A 236 -1.54 -6.85 10.58
C TYR A 236 -2.46 -6.93 9.34
N LEU A 237 -2.39 -8.02 8.59
CA LEU A 237 -3.30 -8.27 7.46
C LEU A 237 -4.76 -8.35 7.93
N LYS A 238 -5.02 -9.01 9.06
CA LYS A 238 -6.35 -9.08 9.66
C LYS A 238 -6.87 -7.69 10.03
N TRP A 239 -6.04 -6.83 10.59
CA TRP A 239 -6.39 -5.43 10.86
C TRP A 239 -6.74 -4.67 9.57
N LYS A 240 -5.93 -4.79 8.53
CA LYS A 240 -6.21 -4.18 7.20
C LYS A 240 -7.53 -4.64 6.60
N ARG A 241 -7.93 -5.89 6.84
CA ARG A 241 -9.21 -6.47 6.39
C ARG A 241 -10.38 -6.12 7.31
N SER A 242 -10.25 -5.13 8.19
CA SER A 242 -11.28 -4.67 9.12
C SER A 242 -11.83 -5.81 9.99
N TYR A 243 -10.93 -6.61 10.55
CA TYR A 243 -11.20 -7.74 11.46
C TYR A 243 -12.00 -8.91 10.84
N ARG A 244 -12.15 -8.98 9.51
CA ARG A 244 -12.78 -10.14 8.86
C ARG A 244 -11.99 -11.41 9.18
N MET A 245 -12.72 -12.53 9.23
CA MET A 245 -12.09 -13.83 9.43
C MET A 245 -11.01 -14.07 8.37
N MET A 246 -9.86 -14.58 8.81
CA MET A 246 -8.75 -14.87 7.90
C MET A 246 -9.12 -16.06 7.01
N PRO A 247 -8.85 -16.00 5.70
CA PRO A 247 -8.95 -17.17 4.86
C PRO A 247 -7.94 -18.22 5.34
N TYR A 248 -8.21 -19.48 5.04
CA TYR A 248 -7.29 -20.59 5.37
C TYR A 248 -6.96 -20.71 6.87
N ALA A 249 -7.94 -20.56 7.75
CA ALA A 249 -7.74 -20.69 9.20
C ALA A 249 -7.12 -22.04 9.60
N HIS A 250 -7.36 -23.13 8.84
CA HIS A 250 -6.72 -24.42 9.01
C HIS A 250 -5.21 -24.37 8.73
N ALA A 251 -4.81 -23.68 7.64
CA ALA A 251 -3.40 -23.51 7.28
C ALA A 251 -2.64 -22.66 8.32
N ILE A 252 -3.30 -21.63 8.90
CA ILE A 252 -2.73 -20.86 10.01
C ILE A 252 -2.44 -21.77 11.21
N LYS A 253 -3.36 -22.70 11.55
CA LYS A 253 -3.14 -23.68 12.63
C LYS A 253 -1.96 -24.61 12.34
N ILE A 254 -1.81 -25.01 11.07
CA ILE A 254 -0.68 -25.85 10.63
C ILE A 254 0.63 -25.06 10.73
N ALA A 255 0.69 -23.84 10.23
CA ALA A 255 1.85 -22.96 10.34
C ALA A 255 2.26 -22.79 11.81
N ASN A 256 1.32 -22.51 12.71
CA ASN A 256 1.58 -22.39 14.15
C ASN A 256 2.13 -23.68 14.76
N ARG A 257 1.56 -24.85 14.45
CA ARG A 257 2.01 -26.15 14.93
C ARG A 257 3.44 -26.46 14.47
N ASN A 258 3.80 -26.06 13.25
CA ASN A 258 5.12 -26.28 12.68
C ASN A 258 6.11 -25.13 12.98
N LYS A 259 5.74 -24.17 13.83
CA LYS A 259 6.56 -22.98 14.18
C LYS A 259 6.99 -22.21 12.92
N TYR A 260 6.16 -22.22 11.89
CA TYR A 260 6.37 -21.48 10.67
C TYR A 260 5.81 -20.05 10.83
N PHE A 261 6.68 -19.06 10.84
CA PHE A 261 6.31 -17.66 10.94
C PHE A 261 6.10 -17.05 9.56
N VAL A 262 4.87 -16.66 9.25
CA VAL A 262 4.52 -16.01 8.00
C VAL A 262 5.05 -14.57 8.02
N ARG A 263 6.06 -14.28 7.17
CA ARG A 263 6.70 -12.95 7.09
C ARG A 263 6.09 -12.02 6.05
N ASP A 264 5.37 -12.60 5.09
CA ASP A 264 4.56 -11.88 4.10
C ASP A 264 3.19 -12.57 4.03
N ALA A 265 2.25 -12.01 4.77
CA ALA A 265 0.92 -12.59 4.89
C ALA A 265 0.13 -12.51 3.57
N THR A 266 0.33 -11.48 2.77
CA THR A 266 -0.37 -11.32 1.49
C THR A 266 0.10 -12.38 0.51
N MET A 267 1.41 -12.47 0.28
CA MET A 267 1.99 -13.48 -0.61
C MET A 267 1.66 -14.91 -0.15
N TRP A 268 1.63 -15.15 1.17
CA TRP A 268 1.31 -16.48 1.68
C TRP A 268 -0.15 -16.88 1.43
N ILE A 269 -1.09 -15.95 1.56
CA ILE A 269 -2.51 -16.18 1.21
C ILE A 269 -2.65 -16.44 -0.29
N ASP A 270 -2.05 -15.60 -1.13
CA ASP A 270 -2.06 -15.79 -2.59
C ASP A 270 -1.45 -17.15 -2.99
N TYR A 271 -0.39 -17.58 -2.30
CA TYR A 271 0.19 -18.89 -2.50
C TYR A 271 -0.76 -20.03 -2.11
N LEU A 272 -1.50 -19.92 -1.00
CA LEU A 272 -2.51 -20.90 -0.60
C LEU A 272 -3.66 -20.97 -1.63
N GLU A 273 -4.07 -19.83 -2.18
CA GLU A 273 -5.05 -19.79 -3.28
C GLU A 273 -4.53 -20.51 -4.54
N LEU A 274 -3.24 -20.40 -4.84
CA LEU A 274 -2.62 -21.13 -5.93
C LEU A 274 -2.54 -22.64 -5.64
N LEU A 275 -2.29 -23.05 -4.39
CA LEU A 275 -2.36 -24.47 -4.00
C LEU A 275 -3.76 -25.04 -4.24
N ASP A 276 -4.82 -24.34 -3.77
CA ASP A 276 -6.20 -24.75 -4.00
C ASP A 276 -6.53 -24.82 -5.50
N HIS A 277 -6.11 -23.83 -6.27
CA HIS A 277 -6.32 -23.81 -7.73
C HIS A 277 -5.76 -25.05 -8.42
N PHE A 278 -4.63 -25.59 -7.94
CA PHE A 278 -4.00 -26.79 -8.47
C PHE A 278 -4.41 -28.08 -7.75
N GLY A 279 -5.36 -28.03 -6.81
CA GLY A 279 -5.80 -29.17 -6.02
C GLY A 279 -4.71 -29.75 -5.11
N LEU A 280 -3.74 -28.92 -4.71
CA LEU A 280 -2.69 -29.30 -3.76
C LEU A 280 -3.22 -29.18 -2.34
N ASP A 281 -2.84 -30.14 -1.49
CA ASP A 281 -3.41 -30.28 -0.15
C ASP A 281 -2.97 -29.17 0.80
N THR A 282 -3.86 -28.20 1.05
CA THR A 282 -3.66 -27.10 2.00
C THR A 282 -3.74 -27.53 3.47
N HIS A 283 -3.97 -28.83 3.75
CA HIS A 283 -3.88 -29.42 5.08
C HIS A 283 -2.51 -30.08 5.34
N ASN A 284 -1.64 -30.14 4.34
CA ASN A 284 -0.32 -30.71 4.46
C ASN A 284 0.74 -29.65 4.76
N ALA A 285 1.46 -29.81 5.86
CA ALA A 285 2.52 -28.88 6.26
C ALA A 285 3.63 -28.69 5.22
N HIS A 286 3.89 -29.70 4.39
CA HIS A 286 4.87 -29.63 3.30
C HIS A 286 4.53 -28.51 2.31
N TYR A 287 3.25 -28.36 1.97
CA TYR A 287 2.79 -27.30 1.09
C TYR A 287 2.57 -25.98 1.83
N VAL A 288 1.92 -26.02 3.00
CA VAL A 288 1.54 -24.82 3.75
C VAL A 288 2.74 -24.03 4.29
N CYS A 289 3.86 -24.74 4.59
CA CYS A 289 5.05 -24.17 5.22
C CYS A 289 6.29 -24.26 4.32
N PRO A 290 6.30 -23.65 3.13
CA PRO A 290 7.43 -23.74 2.21
C PRO A 290 8.67 -23.04 2.80
N LYS A 291 9.86 -23.64 2.63
CA LYS A 291 11.13 -23.03 3.07
C LYS A 291 11.42 -21.72 2.32
N ASP A 292 11.06 -21.66 1.05
CA ASP A 292 11.15 -20.47 0.19
C ASP A 292 9.75 -20.19 -0.35
N LEU A 293 9.03 -19.29 0.33
CA LEU A 293 7.67 -18.88 -0.02
C LEU A 293 7.64 -18.22 -1.40
N LYS A 294 8.58 -17.30 -1.66
CA LYS A 294 8.60 -16.55 -2.92
C LYS A 294 8.81 -17.48 -4.11
N GLY A 295 9.82 -18.32 -4.05
CA GLY A 295 10.09 -19.27 -5.11
C GLY A 295 8.96 -20.30 -5.33
N ALA A 296 8.29 -20.74 -4.26
CA ALA A 296 7.12 -21.62 -4.36
C ALA A 296 5.92 -20.92 -5.02
N HIS A 297 5.60 -19.70 -4.59
CA HIS A 297 4.57 -18.86 -5.16
C HIS A 297 4.81 -18.58 -6.65
N ASP A 298 6.02 -18.12 -7.01
CA ASP A 298 6.34 -17.71 -8.38
C ASP A 298 6.26 -18.90 -9.35
N ARG A 299 6.66 -20.10 -8.93
CA ARG A 299 6.51 -21.33 -9.74
C ARG A 299 5.04 -21.67 -10.04
N LEU A 300 4.16 -21.62 -9.04
CA LEU A 300 2.73 -21.89 -9.23
C LEU A 300 2.05 -20.80 -10.05
N LEU A 301 2.42 -19.56 -9.84
CA LEU A 301 1.90 -18.42 -10.62
C LEU A 301 2.30 -18.53 -12.10
N ALA A 302 3.55 -18.90 -12.39
CA ALA A 302 4.01 -19.12 -13.76
C ALA A 302 3.25 -20.27 -14.42
N ARG A 303 3.01 -21.38 -13.69
CA ARG A 303 2.20 -22.51 -14.16
C ARG A 303 0.76 -22.07 -14.49
N LYS A 304 0.11 -21.33 -13.60
CA LYS A 304 -1.24 -20.81 -13.81
C LYS A 304 -1.33 -19.93 -15.06
N ARG A 305 -0.39 -18.99 -15.23
CA ARG A 305 -0.32 -18.13 -16.41
C ARG A 305 -0.16 -18.91 -17.70
N LYS A 306 0.65 -19.98 -17.68
CA LYS A 306 0.83 -20.87 -18.84
C LYS A 306 -0.46 -21.63 -19.18
N GLU A 307 -1.17 -22.14 -18.18
CA GLU A 307 -2.45 -22.84 -18.38
C GLU A 307 -3.55 -21.89 -18.90
N GLU A 308 -3.63 -20.70 -18.36
CA GLU A 308 -4.56 -19.66 -18.83
C GLU A 308 -4.27 -19.23 -20.26
N ALA A 309 -2.99 -19.02 -20.61
CA ALA A 309 -2.59 -18.69 -21.98
C ALA A 309 -2.93 -19.82 -22.96
N LYS A 310 -2.74 -21.08 -22.58
CA LYS A 310 -3.11 -22.23 -23.41
C LYS A 310 -4.63 -22.31 -23.62
N LYS A 311 -5.42 -22.19 -22.55
CA LYS A 311 -6.90 -22.18 -22.68
C LYS A 311 -7.38 -21.06 -23.60
N LYS A 312 -6.84 -19.85 -23.42
CA LYS A 312 -7.20 -18.70 -24.24
C LYS A 312 -6.82 -18.91 -25.72
N ALA A 313 -5.68 -19.55 -25.99
CA ALA A 313 -5.28 -19.91 -27.36
C ALA A 313 -6.24 -20.95 -27.98
N GLU A 314 -6.62 -21.99 -27.22
CA GLU A 314 -7.57 -23.01 -27.65
C GLU A 314 -8.96 -22.42 -27.92
N GLU A 315 -9.43 -21.49 -27.08
CA GLU A 315 -10.69 -20.78 -27.27
C GLU A 315 -10.68 -19.94 -28.57
N ARG A 316 -9.58 -19.23 -28.84
CA ARG A 316 -9.40 -18.44 -30.07
C ARG A 316 -9.46 -19.33 -31.33
N VAL A 317 -8.79 -20.47 -31.31
CA VAL A 317 -8.84 -21.41 -32.44
C VAL A 317 -10.24 -21.95 -32.65
N ARG A 318 -10.95 -22.30 -31.57
CA ARG A 318 -12.34 -22.79 -31.66
C ARG A 318 -13.30 -21.72 -32.18
N GLU A 319 -13.17 -20.48 -31.73
CA GLU A 319 -13.97 -19.35 -32.21
C GLU A 319 -13.67 -19.05 -33.67
N ALA A 320 -12.40 -19.03 -34.07
CA ALA A 320 -11.99 -18.85 -35.45
C ALA A 320 -12.60 -19.92 -36.38
N ALA A 321 -12.55 -21.20 -35.97
CA ALA A 321 -13.15 -22.28 -36.76
C ALA A 321 -14.67 -22.13 -36.90
N ARG A 322 -15.37 -21.64 -35.88
CA ARG A 322 -16.82 -21.41 -35.93
C ARG A 322 -17.22 -20.35 -36.95
N TRP A 323 -16.43 -19.27 -37.06
CA TRP A 323 -16.73 -18.13 -37.92
C TRP A 323 -16.14 -18.23 -39.32
N GLU A 324 -15.30 -19.24 -39.58
CA GLU A 324 -14.57 -19.36 -40.83
C GLU A 324 -15.51 -19.51 -42.07
N ALA A 325 -16.56 -20.31 -41.92
CA ALA A 325 -17.51 -20.53 -42.99
C ALA A 325 -18.26 -19.24 -43.37
N GLU A 326 -18.74 -18.51 -42.33
CA GLU A 326 -19.46 -17.26 -42.53
C GLU A 326 -18.57 -16.15 -43.11
N TYR A 327 -17.32 -16.04 -42.65
CA TYR A 327 -16.36 -15.08 -43.18
C TYR A 327 -16.04 -15.37 -44.64
N ARG A 328 -15.84 -16.62 -45.02
CA ARG A 328 -15.61 -17.04 -46.40
C ARG A 328 -16.81 -16.76 -47.31
N GLU A 329 -18.00 -17.00 -46.84
CA GLU A 329 -19.21 -16.69 -47.56
C GLU A 329 -19.34 -15.17 -47.84
N LYS A 330 -19.11 -14.32 -46.84
CA LYS A 330 -19.25 -12.87 -46.93
C LYS A 330 -18.10 -12.17 -47.66
N LYS A 331 -16.87 -12.64 -47.44
CA LYS A 331 -15.64 -11.96 -47.90
C LYS A 331 -14.91 -12.71 -49.01
N GLY A 332 -15.33 -13.93 -49.33
CA GLY A 332 -14.63 -14.78 -50.29
C GLY A 332 -14.45 -14.18 -51.68
N VAL A 333 -15.35 -13.31 -52.10
CA VAL A 333 -15.25 -12.58 -53.39
C VAL A 333 -14.00 -11.69 -53.48
N TYR A 334 -13.48 -11.24 -52.36
CA TYR A 334 -12.25 -10.42 -52.25
C TYR A 334 -10.98 -11.24 -52.12
N PHE A 335 -11.09 -12.56 -51.85
CA PHE A 335 -9.91 -13.39 -51.69
C PHE A 335 -9.09 -13.47 -52.96
N GLY A 336 -7.76 -13.47 -52.81
CA GLY A 336 -6.84 -13.43 -53.94
C GLY A 336 -6.51 -12.03 -54.45
N ILE A 337 -7.17 -10.97 -53.97
CA ILE A 337 -6.74 -9.61 -54.28
C ILE A 337 -5.39 -9.36 -53.61
N VAL A 338 -4.36 -9.14 -54.41
CA VAL A 338 -3.00 -8.82 -54.02
C VAL A 338 -2.50 -7.70 -54.92
N PHE A 339 -1.89 -6.69 -54.34
CA PHE A 339 -1.21 -5.62 -55.04
C PHE A 339 -0.01 -5.14 -54.24
N GLY A 340 0.90 -4.47 -54.90
CA GLY A 340 2.14 -4.05 -54.24
C GLY A 340 3.01 -3.13 -55.05
N ASN A 341 4.15 -2.83 -54.56
CA ASN A 341 5.26 -2.17 -55.23
C ASN A 341 6.58 -2.95 -54.99
N GLU A 342 7.71 -2.33 -55.26
CA GLU A 342 9.02 -2.98 -55.08
C GLU A 342 9.35 -3.39 -53.63
N HIS A 343 8.67 -2.79 -52.63
CA HIS A 343 9.00 -2.98 -51.22
C HIS A 343 7.88 -3.58 -50.40
N ILE A 344 6.62 -3.37 -50.76
CA ILE A 344 5.45 -3.69 -49.98
C ILE A 344 4.44 -4.49 -50.80
N THR A 345 3.97 -5.59 -50.21
CA THR A 345 2.85 -6.36 -50.75
C THR A 345 1.64 -6.24 -49.82
N VAL A 346 0.48 -5.90 -50.38
CA VAL A 346 -0.78 -5.81 -49.64
C VAL A 346 -1.71 -6.90 -50.14
N SER A 347 -2.26 -7.68 -49.22
CA SER A 347 -3.20 -8.76 -49.53
C SER A 347 -4.39 -8.77 -48.57
N VAL A 348 -5.56 -9.23 -49.04
CA VAL A 348 -6.73 -9.44 -48.18
C VAL A 348 -6.45 -10.59 -47.22
N VAL A 349 -6.83 -10.42 -45.93
CA VAL A 349 -6.78 -11.49 -44.93
C VAL A 349 -7.87 -12.51 -45.28
N GLN A 350 -7.48 -13.76 -45.59
CA GLN A 350 -8.37 -14.74 -46.24
C GLN A 350 -9.07 -15.70 -45.30
N SER A 351 -8.74 -15.66 -43.98
CA SER A 351 -9.36 -16.53 -43.00
C SER A 351 -9.47 -15.86 -41.62
N VAL A 352 -10.41 -16.31 -40.81
CA VAL A 352 -10.55 -15.87 -39.43
C VAL A 352 -9.34 -16.31 -38.61
N ALA A 353 -8.74 -17.47 -38.93
CA ALA A 353 -7.52 -17.93 -38.32
C ALA A 353 -6.32 -17.01 -38.62
N ASP A 354 -6.16 -16.55 -39.88
CA ASP A 354 -5.12 -15.59 -40.28
C ASP A 354 -5.35 -14.22 -39.62
N MET A 355 -6.60 -13.79 -39.47
CA MET A 355 -6.93 -12.58 -38.71
C MET A 355 -6.57 -12.67 -37.24
N ALA A 356 -6.73 -13.85 -36.62
CA ALA A 356 -6.29 -14.08 -35.25
C ALA A 356 -4.77 -14.04 -35.12
N GLU A 357 -4.05 -14.59 -36.11
CA GLU A 357 -2.58 -14.53 -36.18
C GLU A 357 -2.08 -13.09 -36.43
N GLU A 358 -2.78 -12.33 -37.30
CA GLU A 358 -2.52 -10.92 -37.58
C GLU A 358 -2.59 -10.11 -36.27
N GLY A 359 -3.70 -10.22 -35.52
CA GLY A 359 -3.89 -9.53 -34.26
C GLY A 359 -2.84 -9.91 -33.21
N ALA A 360 -2.47 -11.18 -33.13
CA ALA A 360 -1.46 -11.67 -32.18
C ALA A 360 -0.05 -11.14 -32.49
N LYS A 361 0.38 -11.16 -33.76
CA LYS A 361 1.71 -10.70 -34.20
C LYS A 361 1.81 -9.17 -34.19
N MET A 362 0.77 -8.48 -34.61
CA MET A 362 0.72 -7.02 -34.63
C MET A 362 0.37 -6.40 -33.28
N ARG A 363 0.01 -7.20 -32.27
CA ARG A 363 -0.38 -6.75 -30.93
C ARG A 363 -1.49 -5.70 -30.93
N HIS A 364 -2.51 -5.92 -31.74
CA HIS A 364 -3.72 -5.11 -31.80
C HIS A 364 -4.99 -5.96 -31.84
N CYS A 365 -6.15 -5.33 -31.64
CA CYS A 365 -7.40 -6.01 -31.35
C CYS A 365 -8.25 -6.33 -32.60
N VAL A 366 -7.65 -6.54 -33.78
CA VAL A 366 -8.42 -6.79 -35.02
C VAL A 366 -9.29 -8.06 -34.90
N TYR A 367 -8.79 -9.12 -34.28
CA TYR A 367 -9.54 -10.34 -34.03
C TYR A 367 -10.48 -10.19 -32.82
N GLU A 368 -9.99 -9.69 -31.69
CA GLU A 368 -10.76 -9.53 -30.46
C GLU A 368 -11.96 -8.60 -30.64
N ASN A 369 -11.85 -7.56 -31.43
CA ASN A 369 -12.96 -6.65 -31.76
C ASN A 369 -13.93 -7.23 -32.82
N GLY A 370 -13.69 -8.44 -33.33
CA GLY A 370 -14.60 -9.16 -34.19
C GLY A 370 -14.80 -8.57 -35.56
N TYR A 371 -13.74 -7.98 -36.16
CA TYR A 371 -13.81 -7.40 -37.54
C TYR A 371 -14.28 -8.40 -38.58
N TYR A 372 -14.01 -9.70 -38.38
CA TYR A 372 -14.54 -10.77 -39.25
C TYR A 372 -16.07 -10.90 -39.25
N LYS A 373 -16.76 -10.31 -38.24
CA LYS A 373 -18.22 -10.28 -38.14
C LYS A 373 -18.85 -9.05 -38.82
N ASN A 374 -18.04 -8.05 -39.14
CA ASN A 374 -18.51 -6.78 -39.69
C ASN A 374 -18.63 -6.87 -41.22
N ASP A 375 -19.85 -6.77 -41.73
CA ASP A 375 -20.14 -6.88 -43.14
C ASP A 375 -19.51 -5.74 -43.95
N ASP A 376 -19.37 -4.57 -43.39
CA ASP A 376 -18.85 -3.36 -44.03
C ASP A 376 -17.33 -3.19 -43.95
N SER A 377 -16.61 -4.10 -43.27
CA SER A 377 -15.16 -4.01 -43.03
C SER A 377 -14.40 -5.09 -43.78
N LEU A 378 -13.38 -4.72 -44.54
CA LEU A 378 -12.43 -5.63 -45.18
C LEU A 378 -11.05 -5.39 -44.63
N ILE A 379 -10.40 -6.45 -44.14
CA ILE A 379 -9.07 -6.38 -43.55
C ILE A 379 -8.00 -6.84 -44.54
N LEU A 380 -6.97 -5.99 -44.71
CA LEU A 380 -5.79 -6.28 -45.47
C LEU A 380 -4.55 -6.28 -44.60
N SER A 381 -3.54 -7.03 -45.00
CA SER A 381 -2.22 -7.10 -44.38
C SER A 381 -1.16 -6.59 -45.34
N ALA A 382 -0.41 -5.56 -44.98
CA ALA A 382 0.76 -5.09 -45.68
C ALA A 382 2.00 -5.83 -45.14
N ARG A 383 2.81 -6.38 -46.03
CA ARG A 383 4.01 -7.16 -45.72
C ARG A 383 5.20 -6.70 -46.54
N ASP A 384 6.40 -6.89 -45.98
CA ASP A 384 7.68 -6.70 -46.68
C ASP A 384 8.01 -7.90 -47.60
N HIS A 385 9.18 -7.84 -48.23
CA HIS A 385 9.70 -8.93 -49.08
C HIS A 385 9.92 -10.26 -48.36
N ASP A 386 10.24 -10.18 -47.07
CA ASP A 386 10.49 -11.36 -46.24
C ASP A 386 9.19 -11.95 -45.67
N GLY A 387 8.03 -11.31 -46.00
CA GLY A 387 6.72 -11.72 -45.54
C GLY A 387 6.36 -11.23 -44.13
N ASN A 388 7.20 -10.36 -43.49
CA ASN A 388 6.88 -9.79 -42.18
C ASN A 388 5.76 -8.77 -42.31
N ARG A 389 4.84 -8.76 -41.37
CA ARG A 389 3.72 -7.84 -41.32
C ARG A 389 4.20 -6.43 -40.92
N ILE A 390 3.83 -5.42 -41.72
CA ILE A 390 4.17 -4.01 -41.51
C ILE A 390 2.98 -3.28 -40.87
N GLU A 391 1.82 -3.30 -41.55
CA GLU A 391 0.57 -2.71 -41.07
C GLU A 391 -0.64 -3.57 -41.43
N THR A 392 -1.66 -3.51 -40.59
CA THR A 392 -2.99 -4.03 -40.84
C THR A 392 -3.90 -2.90 -41.20
N ILE A 393 -4.61 -3.05 -42.35
CA ILE A 393 -5.44 -2.00 -42.92
C ILE A 393 -6.90 -2.43 -42.89
N GLU A 394 -7.78 -1.53 -42.44
CA GLU A 394 -9.22 -1.66 -42.57
C GLU A 394 -9.73 -0.78 -43.71
N VAL A 395 -10.48 -1.38 -44.63
CA VAL A 395 -11.18 -0.71 -45.70
C VAL A 395 -12.68 -0.83 -45.49
N SER A 396 -13.40 0.27 -45.60
CA SER A 396 -14.86 0.25 -45.58
C SER A 396 -15.39 -0.22 -46.96
N LEU A 397 -16.15 -1.30 -46.95
CA LEU A 397 -16.84 -1.79 -48.17
C LEU A 397 -18.05 -0.92 -48.58
N LYS A 398 -18.47 -0.03 -47.68
CA LYS A 398 -19.57 0.88 -47.93
C LYS A 398 -19.12 2.17 -48.62
N THR A 399 -18.01 2.76 -48.17
CA THR A 399 -17.47 4.02 -48.75
C THR A 399 -16.30 3.77 -49.68
N PHE A 400 -15.67 2.62 -49.64
CA PHE A 400 -14.42 2.27 -50.34
C PHE A 400 -13.30 3.25 -50.02
N GLU A 401 -13.11 3.46 -48.71
CA GLU A 401 -12.05 4.29 -48.17
C GLU A 401 -11.28 3.52 -47.09
N VAL A 402 -10.01 3.86 -46.91
CA VAL A 402 -9.21 3.35 -45.80
C VAL A 402 -9.73 3.98 -44.52
N VAL A 403 -10.26 3.15 -43.60
CA VAL A 403 -10.75 3.59 -42.30
C VAL A 403 -9.58 3.78 -41.33
N GLN A 404 -8.64 2.82 -41.33
CA GLN A 404 -7.43 2.89 -40.56
C GLN A 404 -6.33 1.98 -41.15
N SER A 405 -5.07 2.31 -40.83
CA SER A 405 -3.89 1.49 -41.11
C SER A 405 -2.98 1.59 -39.92
N ARG A 406 -2.60 0.45 -39.33
CA ARG A 406 -1.86 0.40 -38.05
C ARG A 406 -0.80 -0.69 -38.06
N GLY A 407 0.38 -0.31 -37.60
CA GLY A 407 1.50 -1.21 -37.29
C GLY A 407 1.40 -1.82 -35.90
N VAL A 408 2.51 -2.40 -35.45
CA VAL A 408 2.62 -3.06 -34.14
C VAL A 408 2.21 -2.13 -33.01
N CYS A 409 1.37 -2.61 -32.10
CA CYS A 409 0.82 -1.84 -30.97
C CYS A 409 0.05 -0.58 -31.38
N ASN A 410 -0.64 -0.60 -32.53
CA ASN A 410 -1.40 0.52 -33.12
C ASN A 410 -0.54 1.75 -33.44
N SER A 411 0.76 1.60 -33.65
CA SER A 411 1.64 2.67 -34.10
C SER A 411 1.51 2.91 -35.60
N ASN A 412 1.87 4.08 -36.07
CA ASN A 412 2.12 4.30 -37.50
C ASN A 412 3.56 3.91 -37.78
N THR A 413 3.79 3.17 -38.88
CA THR A 413 5.14 2.82 -39.31
C THR A 413 5.72 3.89 -40.22
N GLU A 414 6.99 3.82 -40.54
CA GLU A 414 7.64 4.68 -41.54
C GLU A 414 7.05 4.54 -42.95
N HIS A 415 6.39 3.40 -43.22
CA HIS A 415 5.72 3.09 -44.49
C HIS A 415 4.23 3.47 -44.51
N HIS A 416 3.70 4.09 -43.45
CA HIS A 416 2.27 4.34 -43.26
C HIS A 416 1.64 5.08 -44.47
N ASP A 417 2.19 6.22 -44.86
CA ASP A 417 1.66 7.05 -45.94
C ASP A 417 1.77 6.34 -47.30
N GLU A 418 2.82 5.57 -47.51
CA GLU A 418 3.04 4.75 -48.69
C GLU A 418 1.99 3.64 -48.81
N ILE A 419 1.73 2.91 -47.70
CA ILE A 419 0.74 1.83 -47.62
C ILE A 419 -0.66 2.39 -47.90
N VAL A 420 -1.06 3.48 -47.26
CA VAL A 420 -2.37 4.12 -47.47
C VAL A 420 -2.52 4.60 -48.92
N ALA A 421 -1.49 5.22 -49.50
CA ALA A 421 -1.51 5.64 -50.88
C ALA A 421 -1.58 4.44 -51.87
N LEU A 422 -0.89 3.34 -51.55
CA LEU A 422 -0.93 2.11 -52.34
C LEU A 422 -2.31 1.46 -52.33
N VAL A 423 -2.97 1.37 -51.16
CA VAL A 423 -4.34 0.86 -51.06
C VAL A 423 -5.32 1.73 -51.83
N ASN A 424 -5.24 3.05 -51.66
CA ASN A 424 -6.14 3.99 -52.36
C ASN A 424 -6.00 3.91 -53.89
N ARG A 425 -4.79 3.77 -54.42
CA ARG A 425 -4.55 3.58 -55.87
C ARG A 425 -5.15 2.29 -56.43
N ASN A 426 -5.24 1.24 -55.62
CA ASN A 426 -5.74 -0.06 -56.02
C ASN A 426 -7.18 -0.34 -55.53
N MET A 427 -7.88 0.66 -54.98
CA MET A 427 -9.25 0.55 -54.45
C MET A 427 -10.27 0.08 -55.51
N ASN A 428 -10.00 0.34 -56.79
CA ASN A 428 -10.79 -0.16 -57.92
C ASN A 428 -10.86 -1.69 -57.98
N LEU A 429 -9.82 -2.40 -57.56
CA LEU A 429 -9.82 -3.89 -57.50
C LEU A 429 -10.85 -4.40 -56.47
N ILE A 430 -10.96 -3.72 -55.33
CA ILE A 430 -11.94 -4.06 -54.31
C ILE A 430 -13.36 -3.72 -54.78
N ARG A 431 -13.55 -2.56 -55.42
CA ARG A 431 -14.85 -2.16 -55.99
C ARG A 431 -15.35 -3.10 -57.10
N GLN A 432 -14.47 -3.65 -57.92
CA GLN A 432 -14.83 -4.57 -59.00
C GLN A 432 -15.19 -5.97 -58.51
N ALA A 433 -14.72 -6.35 -57.32
CA ALA A 433 -15.01 -7.64 -56.71
C ALA A 433 -16.30 -7.59 -55.84
N SER A 434 -16.79 -6.40 -55.52
CA SER A 434 -18.01 -6.15 -54.74
C SER A 434 -19.26 -6.21 -55.66
#